data_15c6fad97a55d7bd75d0984fd9d90b2b
#
_entry.id   15c6fad97a55d7bd75d0984fd9d90b2b
#
_cell.length_a   1.000
_cell.length_b   1.000
_cell.length_c   1.000
_cell.angle_alpha   90.00
_cell.angle_beta   90.00
_cell.angle_gamma   90.00
#
_symmetry.space_group_name_H-M   'P 1'
#
loop_
_entity.id
_entity.type
_entity.pdbx_description
1 polymer ?
#
loop_
_entity_poly.entity_id
_entity_poly.type
_entity_poly.pdbx_seq_one_letter_code
_entity_poly.pdbx_strand_id
1 'polypeptide(L)'
;MNLIILFQNDFIQKNYARINDRRSDHILNIHRANIGDQLSVGILNGMIGTAILRKINGAEIELELELGLGLELETDVDVTSKVNITSPYTKQPPTPLPLTLIIALPRPKMIKRILQTCATMGVKDIIFLNSYRVEKSYWQTPLLQEDKIQEQLLLGLEQGKD
;
A
#
# COMPACT_ATOMS: atom_id res chain seq x y z
N MET A 1 8.39 -3.67 6.69
CA MET A 1 7.09 -3.05 6.34
C MET A 1 6.64 -2.24 7.53
N ASN A 2 6.40 -0.95 7.32
CA ASN A 2 6.02 -0.04 8.41
C ASN A 2 4.52 0.25 8.42
N LEU A 3 3.85 -0.07 7.32
CA LEU A 3 2.42 0.07 7.08
C LEU A 3 1.92 -1.17 6.36
N ILE A 4 0.75 -1.67 6.71
CA ILE A 4 0.07 -2.77 6.02
C ILE A 4 -1.00 -2.14 5.15
N ILE A 5 -0.85 -2.21 3.83
CA ILE A 5 -1.86 -1.69 2.90
C ILE A 5 -2.99 -2.72 2.78
N LEU A 6 -4.20 -2.28 3.06
CA LEU A 6 -5.43 -3.05 2.90
C LEU A 6 -6.11 -2.68 1.58
N PHE A 7 -6.64 -3.68 0.92
CA PHE A 7 -7.45 -3.55 -0.29
C PHE A 7 -8.92 -3.75 0.03
N GLN A 8 -9.78 -3.26 -0.83
CA GLN A 8 -11.22 -3.42 -0.67
C GLN A 8 -11.67 -4.89 -0.49
N ASN A 9 -11.01 -5.79 -1.21
CA ASN A 9 -11.31 -7.22 -1.16
C ASN A 9 -10.85 -7.92 0.13
N ASP A 10 -10.02 -7.28 0.95
CA ASP A 10 -9.60 -7.83 2.24
C ASP A 10 -10.72 -7.72 3.29
N PHE A 11 -11.68 -6.82 3.11
CA PHE A 11 -12.72 -6.57 4.09
C PHE A 11 -13.80 -7.64 4.06
N ILE A 12 -14.00 -8.31 5.19
CA ILE A 12 -15.08 -9.28 5.42
C ILE A 12 -16.30 -8.65 6.09
N GLN A 13 -16.08 -7.55 6.80
CA GLN A 13 -17.10 -6.71 7.45
C GLN A 13 -16.57 -5.28 7.53
N LYS A 14 -17.43 -4.32 7.89
CA LYS A 14 -17.10 -2.88 7.95
C LYS A 14 -15.72 -2.58 8.60
N ASN A 15 -15.41 -3.23 9.72
CA ASN A 15 -14.18 -2.98 10.48
C ASN A 15 -13.27 -4.22 10.60
N TYR A 16 -13.52 -5.26 9.81
CA TYR A 16 -12.74 -6.49 9.85
C TYR A 16 -12.15 -6.80 8.49
N ALA A 17 -10.83 -6.96 8.45
CA ALA A 17 -10.10 -7.37 7.27
C ALA A 17 -9.47 -8.74 7.49
N ARG A 18 -9.46 -9.57 6.46
CA ARG A 18 -8.82 -10.87 6.43
C ARG A 18 -7.71 -10.87 5.37
N ILE A 19 -6.53 -11.31 5.76
CA ILE A 19 -5.35 -11.31 4.91
C ILE A 19 -4.76 -12.72 4.90
N ASN A 20 -4.45 -13.21 3.69
CA ASN A 20 -3.82 -14.51 3.48
C ASN A 20 -2.84 -14.43 2.30
N ASP A 21 -1.83 -13.58 2.42
CA ASP A 21 -0.82 -13.36 1.39
C ASP A 21 0.53 -12.96 2.02
N ARG A 22 1.47 -12.41 1.21
CA ARG A 22 2.79 -11.95 1.67
C ARG A 22 2.73 -11.02 2.89
N ARG A 23 1.62 -10.27 3.07
CA ARG A 23 1.44 -9.34 4.20
C ARG A 23 1.26 -10.12 5.50
N SER A 24 0.43 -11.17 5.50
CA SER A 24 0.25 -12.04 6.67
C SER A 24 1.54 -12.77 7.02
N ASP A 25 2.27 -13.30 6.03
CA ASP A 25 3.57 -13.92 6.25
C ASP A 25 4.56 -12.95 6.91
N HIS A 26 4.58 -11.70 6.46
CA HIS A 26 5.46 -10.68 7.02
C HIS A 26 5.09 -10.33 8.47
N ILE A 27 3.79 -10.20 8.76
CA ILE A 27 3.27 -9.91 10.10
C ILE A 27 3.65 -11.05 11.07
N LEU A 28 3.44 -12.30 10.67
CA LEU A 28 3.67 -13.45 11.52
C LEU A 28 5.16 -13.80 11.67
N ASN A 29 5.91 -13.82 10.56
CA ASN A 29 7.27 -14.34 10.54
C ASN A 29 8.35 -13.29 10.78
N ILE A 30 8.11 -12.04 10.38
CA ILE A 30 9.08 -10.94 10.51
C ILE A 30 8.76 -10.07 11.72
N HIS A 31 7.54 -9.58 11.84
CA HIS A 31 7.12 -8.81 13.02
C HIS A 31 6.88 -9.71 14.24
N ARG A 32 6.60 -11.00 14.03
CA ARG A 32 6.28 -11.95 15.10
C ARG A 32 5.11 -11.45 15.95
N ALA A 33 4.13 -10.86 15.32
CA ALA A 33 2.98 -10.29 15.98
C ALA A 33 2.11 -11.39 16.60
N ASN A 34 1.55 -11.09 17.77
CA ASN A 34 0.66 -11.95 18.54
C ASN A 34 -0.77 -11.40 18.52
N ILE A 35 -1.73 -12.25 18.85
CA ILE A 35 -3.12 -11.81 19.03
C ILE A 35 -3.16 -10.71 20.10
N GLY A 36 -3.80 -9.59 19.77
CA GLY A 36 -3.88 -8.39 20.60
C GLY A 36 -2.88 -7.29 20.21
N ASP A 37 -1.87 -7.59 19.41
CA ASP A 37 -0.92 -6.58 18.97
C ASP A 37 -1.57 -5.56 18.04
N GLN A 38 -1.16 -4.31 18.20
CA GLN A 38 -1.60 -3.20 17.37
C GLN A 38 -0.66 -3.01 16.18
N LEU A 39 -1.22 -2.92 14.99
CA LEU A 39 -0.51 -2.80 13.73
C LEU A 39 -0.91 -1.52 13.00
N SER A 40 0.06 -0.86 12.35
CA SER A 40 -0.24 0.27 11.46
C SER A 40 -0.81 -0.26 10.14
N VAL A 41 -1.98 0.22 9.76
CA VAL A 41 -2.67 -0.15 8.53
C VAL A 41 -3.06 1.08 7.73
N GLY A 42 -3.18 0.94 6.42
CA GLY A 42 -3.72 1.97 5.54
C GLY A 42 -4.61 1.34 4.49
N ILE A 43 -5.70 2.02 4.12
CA ILE A 43 -6.55 1.60 3.01
C ILE A 43 -5.95 2.20 1.74
N LEU A 44 -5.77 1.41 0.69
CA LEU A 44 -5.26 1.92 -0.58
C LEU A 44 -6.16 3.06 -1.09
N ASN A 45 -5.56 4.21 -1.38
CA ASN A 45 -6.23 5.47 -1.73
C ASN A 45 -7.13 6.03 -0.61
N GLY A 46 -6.93 5.62 0.63
CA GLY A 46 -7.73 6.02 1.78
C GLY A 46 -6.88 6.51 2.96
N MET A 47 -7.39 6.32 4.15
CA MET A 47 -6.78 6.80 5.39
C MET A 47 -5.79 5.80 5.97
N ILE A 48 -4.87 6.31 6.79
CA ILE A 48 -3.92 5.52 7.59
C ILE A 48 -4.41 5.50 9.04
N GLY A 49 -4.33 4.34 9.67
CA GLY A 49 -4.71 4.18 11.06
C GLY A 49 -4.12 2.92 11.68
N THR A 50 -4.84 2.32 12.59
CA THR A 50 -4.41 1.15 13.34
C THR A 50 -5.44 0.03 13.30
N ALA A 51 -4.95 -1.19 13.41
CA ALA A 51 -5.79 -2.38 13.55
C ALA A 51 -5.19 -3.30 14.62
N ILE A 52 -6.05 -4.07 15.26
CA ILE A 52 -5.67 -5.07 16.25
C ILE A 52 -5.70 -6.45 15.60
N LEU A 53 -4.65 -7.23 15.77
CA LEU A 53 -4.62 -8.62 15.34
C LEU A 53 -5.53 -9.46 16.23
N ARG A 54 -6.65 -9.93 15.69
CA ARG A 54 -7.68 -10.65 16.46
C ARG A 54 -7.59 -12.16 16.34
N LYS A 55 -7.15 -12.65 15.18
CA LYS A 55 -7.10 -14.10 14.94
C LYS A 55 -5.93 -14.47 14.05
N ILE A 56 -5.35 -15.63 14.35
CA ILE A 56 -4.33 -16.27 13.53
C ILE A 56 -4.83 -17.68 13.25
N ASN A 57 -4.93 -18.04 11.98
CA ASN A 57 -5.34 -19.36 11.52
C ASN A 57 -4.36 -19.85 10.43
N GLY A 58 -3.24 -20.41 10.85
CA GLY A 58 -2.14 -20.74 9.95
C GLY A 58 -1.54 -19.48 9.32
N ALA A 59 -1.58 -19.37 7.99
CA ALA A 59 -1.12 -18.16 7.26
C ALA A 59 -2.19 -17.06 7.16
N GLU A 60 -3.44 -17.37 7.49
CA GLU A 60 -4.54 -16.40 7.47
C GLU A 60 -4.61 -15.64 8.78
N ILE A 61 -4.80 -14.33 8.70
CA ILE A 61 -4.99 -13.46 9.86
C ILE A 61 -6.24 -12.61 9.72
N GLU A 62 -6.86 -12.28 10.84
CA GLU A 62 -7.97 -11.33 10.91
C GLU A 62 -7.56 -10.10 11.73
N LEU A 63 -7.79 -8.93 11.15
CA LEU A 63 -7.51 -7.64 11.73
C LEU A 63 -8.83 -6.92 12.02
N GLU A 64 -8.96 -6.38 13.22
CA GLU A 64 -10.03 -5.46 13.58
C GLU A 64 -9.51 -4.03 13.51
N LEU A 65 -10.07 -3.24 12.60
CA LEU A 65 -9.70 -1.85 12.43
C LEU A 65 -10.33 -0.98 13.51
N GLU A 66 -9.58 -0.02 14.02
CA GLU A 66 -10.13 0.97 14.93
C GLU A 66 -11.19 1.83 14.22
N LEU A 67 -12.18 2.30 15.01
CA LEU A 67 -13.31 3.07 14.49
C LEU A 67 -12.83 4.29 13.68
N GLY A 68 -13.32 4.40 12.46
CA GLY A 68 -13.00 5.49 11.52
C GLY A 68 -12.22 5.06 10.28
N LEU A 69 -11.64 3.85 10.25
CA LEU A 69 -10.94 3.30 9.10
C LEU A 69 -11.80 2.36 8.24
N GLY A 70 -12.97 1.94 8.71
CA GLY A 70 -13.83 1.01 7.98
C GLY A 70 -14.32 1.58 6.65
N LEU A 71 -14.52 0.71 5.67
CA LEU A 71 -15.21 1.06 4.43
C LEU A 71 -16.64 1.51 4.76
N GLU A 72 -17.05 2.66 4.29
CA GLU A 72 -18.46 2.95 4.15
C GLU A 72 -18.98 2.08 2.99
N LEU A 73 -19.68 1.01 3.32
CA LEU A 73 -20.49 0.31 2.34
C LEU A 73 -21.57 1.31 1.92
N GLU A 74 -21.52 1.76 0.68
CA GLU A 74 -22.53 2.62 0.08
C GLU A 74 -23.90 1.95 0.24
N THR A 75 -24.66 2.46 1.20
CA THR A 75 -26.11 2.41 1.12
C THR A 75 -26.52 3.67 0.36
N ASP A 76 -27.16 3.48 -0.79
CA ASP A 76 -27.66 4.51 -1.71
C ASP A 76 -28.06 5.82 -0.99
N VAL A 77 -27.18 6.80 -0.93
CA VAL A 77 -27.53 8.23 -0.69
C VAL A 77 -26.40 9.13 -1.21
N ASP A 78 -26.75 9.95 -2.16
CA ASP A 78 -26.15 11.18 -2.69
C ASP A 78 -24.68 11.52 -2.39
N VAL A 79 -23.89 11.56 -3.47
CA VAL A 79 -22.44 11.85 -3.57
C VAL A 79 -22.17 13.35 -3.36
N THR A 80 -22.42 13.93 -2.19
CA THR A 80 -21.93 15.30 -1.90
C THR A 80 -21.61 15.58 -0.43
N SER A 81 -21.54 14.59 0.41
CA SER A 81 -21.17 14.82 1.80
C SER A 81 -19.69 14.46 2.01
N LYS A 82 -18.83 15.47 2.11
CA LYS A 82 -17.49 15.32 2.70
C LYS A 82 -17.69 14.79 4.11
N VAL A 83 -17.50 13.48 4.30
CA VAL A 83 -17.55 12.87 5.63
C VAL A 83 -16.32 13.34 6.39
N ASN A 84 -16.50 14.29 7.28
CA ASN A 84 -15.51 14.64 8.28
C ASN A 84 -15.44 13.50 9.31
N ILE A 85 -14.64 12.48 9.01
CA ILE A 85 -14.32 11.42 9.96
C ILE A 85 -13.27 11.98 10.93
N THR A 86 -13.75 12.63 11.97
CA THR A 86 -12.93 13.04 13.11
C THR A 86 -12.77 11.87 14.07
N SER A 87 -12.04 10.84 13.64
CA SER A 87 -11.50 9.86 14.58
C SER A 87 -10.06 10.25 14.92
N PRO A 88 -9.66 10.30 16.19
CA PRO A 88 -8.30 10.66 16.58
C PRO A 88 -7.23 9.67 16.09
N TYR A 89 -7.63 8.53 15.53
CA TYR A 89 -6.76 7.45 15.08
C TYR A 89 -6.62 7.34 13.55
N THR A 90 -7.23 8.25 12.80
CA THR A 90 -7.10 8.26 11.33
C THR A 90 -6.25 9.43 10.87
N LYS A 91 -5.23 9.14 10.11
CA LYS A 91 -4.33 10.14 9.54
C LYS A 91 -4.45 10.13 8.02
N GLN A 92 -4.52 11.31 7.42
CA GLN A 92 -4.37 11.40 5.96
C GLN A 92 -2.95 11.00 5.55
N PRO A 93 -2.79 10.35 4.39
CA PRO A 93 -1.48 10.12 3.82
C PRO A 93 -0.71 11.43 3.67
N PRO A 94 0.63 11.40 3.67
CA PRO A 94 1.45 12.57 3.39
C PRO A 94 1.10 13.20 2.04
N THR A 95 1.20 14.52 1.97
CA THR A 95 1.02 15.23 0.70
C THR A 95 2.08 14.76 -0.30
N PRO A 96 1.69 14.38 -1.54
CA PRO A 96 2.64 14.01 -2.58
C PRO A 96 3.71 15.09 -2.80
N LEU A 97 4.93 14.67 -3.07
CA LEU A 97 5.95 15.62 -3.49
C LEU A 97 5.55 16.23 -4.84
N PRO A 98 5.61 17.56 -5.00
CA PRO A 98 5.33 18.23 -6.27
C PRO A 98 6.50 18.04 -7.25
N LEU A 99 6.78 16.79 -7.59
CA LEU A 99 7.94 16.38 -8.37
C LEU A 99 7.56 15.30 -9.36
N THR A 100 7.90 15.51 -10.63
CA THR A 100 7.89 14.49 -11.67
C THR A 100 9.31 14.02 -11.91
N LEU A 101 9.58 12.75 -11.69
CA LEU A 101 10.87 12.14 -11.97
C LEU A 101 10.91 11.64 -13.42
N ILE A 102 11.79 12.22 -14.23
CA ILE A 102 12.06 11.76 -15.59
C ILE A 102 13.40 11.04 -15.60
N ILE A 103 13.41 9.77 -15.98
CA ILE A 103 14.61 8.94 -15.93
C ILE A 103 14.74 8.09 -17.21
N ALA A 104 15.94 8.04 -17.79
CA ALA A 104 16.25 7.08 -18.84
C ALA A 104 16.13 5.66 -18.28
N LEU A 105 15.46 4.76 -19.01
CA LEU A 105 15.16 3.41 -18.51
C LEU A 105 16.45 2.70 -18.03
N PRO A 106 16.55 2.40 -16.74
CA PRO A 106 17.73 1.78 -16.16
C PRO A 106 17.76 0.26 -16.45
N ARG A 107 18.86 -0.37 -16.11
CA ARG A 107 18.96 -1.83 -16.17
C ARG A 107 17.85 -2.49 -15.36
N PRO A 108 17.25 -3.60 -15.82
CA PRO A 108 16.09 -4.23 -15.17
C PRO A 108 16.22 -4.43 -13.65
N LYS A 109 17.39 -4.83 -13.17
CA LYS A 109 17.65 -5.01 -11.72
C LYS A 109 17.45 -3.72 -10.90
N MET A 110 17.61 -2.55 -11.52
CA MET A 110 17.50 -1.26 -10.85
C MET A 110 16.06 -0.74 -10.82
N ILE A 111 15.19 -1.18 -11.74
CA ILE A 111 13.80 -0.72 -11.85
C ILE A 111 13.06 -0.92 -10.52
N LYS A 112 13.12 -2.13 -9.96
CA LYS A 112 12.47 -2.44 -8.67
C LYS A 112 12.88 -1.46 -7.57
N ARG A 113 14.19 -1.29 -7.41
CA ARG A 113 14.73 -0.41 -6.36
C ARG A 113 14.31 1.05 -6.56
N ILE A 114 14.33 1.54 -7.80
CA ILE A 114 13.95 2.91 -8.13
C ILE A 114 12.47 3.12 -7.83
N LEU A 115 11.58 2.23 -8.28
CA LEU A 115 10.14 2.31 -8.02
C LEU A 115 9.85 2.32 -6.51
N GLN A 116 10.43 1.39 -5.76
CA GLN A 116 10.26 1.34 -4.31
C GLN A 116 10.76 2.62 -3.63
N THR A 117 11.96 3.10 -4.00
CA THR A 117 12.53 4.31 -3.42
C THR A 117 11.67 5.54 -3.73
N CYS A 118 11.23 5.69 -4.98
CA CYS A 118 10.36 6.80 -5.39
C CYS A 118 9.06 6.80 -4.59
N ALA A 119 8.39 5.65 -4.50
CA ALA A 119 7.16 5.52 -3.72
C ALA A 119 7.40 5.81 -2.23
N THR A 120 8.49 5.28 -1.63
CA THR A 120 8.86 5.56 -0.23
C THR A 120 9.07 7.05 0.04
N MET A 121 9.57 7.79 -0.96
CA MET A 121 9.85 9.22 -0.86
C MET A 121 8.64 10.10 -1.22
N GLY A 122 7.50 9.54 -1.58
CA GLY A 122 6.29 10.29 -1.96
C GLY A 122 6.33 10.86 -3.37
N VAL A 123 7.20 10.36 -4.27
CA VAL A 123 7.21 10.71 -5.70
C VAL A 123 6.09 9.94 -6.38
N LYS A 124 5.08 10.64 -6.88
CA LYS A 124 3.90 10.02 -7.52
C LYS A 124 3.99 9.93 -9.05
N ASP A 125 4.78 10.82 -9.66
CA ASP A 125 4.93 10.87 -11.12
C ASP A 125 6.32 10.39 -11.54
N ILE A 126 6.37 9.26 -12.25
CA ILE A 126 7.62 8.67 -12.74
C ILE A 126 7.47 8.41 -14.24
N ILE A 127 8.35 9.02 -15.03
CA ILE A 127 8.37 8.86 -16.48
C ILE A 127 9.67 8.14 -16.89
N PHE A 128 9.54 6.93 -17.43
CA PHE A 128 10.65 6.26 -18.07
C PHE A 128 10.75 6.71 -19.53
N LEU A 129 11.95 7.13 -19.93
CA LEU A 129 12.19 7.52 -21.31
C LEU A 129 13.27 6.65 -21.95
N ASN A 130 13.23 6.59 -23.28
CA ASN A 130 14.31 6.02 -24.05
C ASN A 130 15.40 7.08 -24.29
N SER A 131 16.65 6.67 -24.27
CA SER A 131 17.78 7.52 -24.63
C SER A 131 18.78 6.71 -25.46
N TYR A 132 19.74 7.41 -26.07
CA TYR A 132 20.70 6.82 -27.01
C TYR A 132 21.43 5.58 -26.44
N ARG A 133 21.68 5.52 -25.14
CA ARG A 133 22.41 4.44 -24.48
C ARG A 133 21.51 3.43 -23.75
N VAL A 134 20.19 3.54 -23.89
CA VAL A 134 19.27 2.54 -23.33
C VAL A 134 19.20 1.35 -24.27
N GLU A 135 19.54 0.18 -23.77
CA GLU A 135 19.44 -1.06 -24.56
C GLU A 135 17.98 -1.39 -24.84
N LYS A 136 17.66 -1.71 -26.09
CA LYS A 136 16.30 -2.06 -26.53
C LYS A 136 15.70 -3.21 -25.73
N SER A 137 16.53 -4.17 -25.30
CA SER A 137 16.12 -5.30 -24.47
C SER A 137 15.57 -4.91 -23.12
N TYR A 138 15.94 -3.73 -22.57
CA TYR A 138 15.40 -3.28 -21.28
C TYR A 138 13.89 -2.99 -21.33
N TRP A 139 13.40 -2.53 -22.48
CA TRP A 139 11.96 -2.31 -22.70
C TRP A 139 11.15 -3.62 -22.80
N GLN A 140 11.81 -4.74 -23.03
CA GLN A 140 11.17 -6.05 -23.12
C GLN A 140 11.15 -6.81 -21.79
N THR A 141 11.64 -6.18 -20.72
CA THR A 141 11.66 -6.84 -19.40
C THR A 141 10.25 -7.05 -18.83
N PRO A 142 9.95 -8.22 -18.25
CA PRO A 142 8.69 -8.45 -17.54
C PRO A 142 8.44 -7.50 -16.36
N LEU A 143 9.50 -6.83 -15.86
CA LEU A 143 9.39 -5.88 -14.76
C LEU A 143 8.64 -4.58 -15.12
N LEU A 144 8.40 -4.34 -16.41
CA LEU A 144 7.59 -3.21 -16.89
C LEU A 144 6.11 -3.57 -17.07
N GLN A 145 5.72 -4.80 -16.78
CA GLN A 145 4.31 -5.16 -16.72
C GLN A 145 3.64 -4.42 -15.56
N GLU A 146 2.41 -4.01 -15.76
CA GLU A 146 1.67 -3.17 -14.84
C GLU A 146 1.58 -3.79 -13.42
N ASP A 147 1.27 -5.08 -13.34
CA ASP A 147 1.21 -5.83 -12.08
C ASP A 147 2.53 -5.80 -11.32
N LYS A 148 3.66 -5.90 -12.03
CA LYS A 148 5.01 -5.87 -11.44
C LYS A 148 5.41 -4.46 -10.98
N ILE A 149 5.03 -3.45 -11.73
CA ILE A 149 5.23 -2.05 -11.33
C ILE A 149 4.41 -1.76 -10.06
N GLN A 150 3.12 -2.09 -10.07
CA GLN A 150 2.24 -1.89 -8.92
C GLN A 150 2.75 -2.59 -7.65
N GLU A 151 3.21 -3.84 -7.79
CA GLU A 151 3.82 -4.58 -6.67
C GLU A 151 4.99 -3.80 -6.03
N GLN A 152 5.88 -3.24 -6.85
CA GLN A 152 7.02 -2.49 -6.33
C GLN A 152 6.64 -1.14 -5.73
N LEU A 153 5.65 -0.45 -6.31
CA LEU A 153 5.14 0.80 -5.76
C LEU A 153 4.47 0.57 -4.39
N LEU A 154 3.63 -0.47 -4.27
CA LEU A 154 3.00 -0.84 -2.99
C LEU A 154 4.03 -1.13 -1.91
N LEU A 155 5.10 -1.89 -2.24
CA LEU A 155 6.19 -2.14 -1.30
C LEU A 155 6.86 -0.84 -0.83
N GLY A 156 6.99 0.15 -1.71
CA GLY A 156 7.52 1.47 -1.38
C GLY A 156 6.59 2.26 -0.46
N LEU A 157 5.29 2.29 -0.73
CA LEU A 157 4.29 2.95 0.10
C LEU A 157 4.24 2.34 1.51
N GLU A 158 4.29 1.00 1.62
CA GLU A 158 4.35 0.29 2.91
C GLU A 158 5.57 0.68 3.74
N GLN A 159 6.71 1.01 3.11
CA GLN A 159 7.90 1.49 3.81
C GLN A 159 7.81 2.96 4.19
N GLY A 160 7.28 3.80 3.31
CA GLY A 160 7.13 5.23 3.50
C GLY A 160 6.01 5.63 4.46
N LYS A 161 5.07 4.72 4.73
CA LYS A 161 3.80 5.02 5.42
C LYS A 161 2.96 6.06 4.67
N ASP A 162 2.86 5.87 3.35
CA ASP A 162 2.18 6.76 2.41
C ASP A 162 1.04 6.01 1.68
#